data_23189461e9c48d3668ae7008d1476d45
#
_entry.id   23189461e9c48d3668ae7008d1476d45
#
_cell.length_a   1.000
_cell.length_b   1.000
_cell.length_c   1.000
_cell.angle_alpha   90.00
_cell.angle_beta   90.00
_cell.angle_gamma   90.00
#
_symmetry.space_group_name_H-M   'P 1'
#
loop_
_entity.id
_entity.type
_entity.pdbx_description
1 polymer ?
#
loop_
_entity_poly.entity_id
_entity_poly.type
_entity_poly.pdbx_seq_one_letter_code
_entity_poly.pdbx_strand_id
1 'polypeptide(L)'
;MRISISNSIYTAVYIILGVILVLVIWQPVFPSGWIIRGMAEGMDPQSLSLDKPTVLRFELSGQGGGNYNLLLSKEKVEVSEGRTNQVDLILAMKATDFNGLVFQMVQGKADQFTFQKLVISNVLRMAGDMNVLELLNPADEGSK
;
A
#
# COMPACT_ATOMS: atom_id res chain seq x y z
N MET A 1 16.74 -0.07 46.68
CA MET A 1 16.23 0.96 45.78
C MET A 1 16.92 1.03 44.43
N ARG A 2 18.26 1.00 44.39
CA ARG A 2 18.95 1.05 43.11
C ARG A 2 18.66 -0.15 42.22
N ILE A 3 18.51 -1.34 42.78
CA ILE A 3 18.19 -2.55 42.03
C ILE A 3 16.79 -2.44 41.39
N SER A 4 15.84 -1.86 42.12
CA SER A 4 14.48 -1.65 41.64
C SER A 4 14.41 -0.73 40.42
N ILE A 5 15.18 0.38 40.46
CA ILE A 5 15.22 1.33 39.34
C ILE A 5 15.89 0.70 38.12
N SER A 6 16.99 -0.01 38.33
CA SER A 6 17.71 -0.73 37.27
C SER A 6 16.82 -1.77 36.61
N ASN A 7 16.10 -2.57 37.41
CA ASN A 7 15.17 -3.59 36.87
C ASN A 7 14.03 -2.97 36.09
N SER A 8 13.54 -1.81 36.53
CA SER A 8 12.47 -1.08 35.83
C SER A 8 12.92 -0.61 34.45
N ILE A 9 14.17 -0.13 34.33
CA ILE A 9 14.74 0.30 33.04
C ILE A 9 14.89 -0.91 32.12
N TYR A 10 15.42 -2.01 32.60
CA TYR A 10 15.57 -3.25 31.79
C TYR A 10 14.22 -3.78 31.34
N THR A 11 13.21 -3.77 32.23
CA THR A 11 11.86 -4.20 31.89
C THR A 11 11.27 -3.32 30.79
N ALA A 12 11.44 -2.01 30.88
CA ALA A 12 10.95 -1.08 29.85
C ALA A 12 11.64 -1.34 28.50
N VAL A 13 12.95 -1.57 28.49
CA VAL A 13 13.71 -1.88 27.26
C VAL A 13 13.20 -3.19 26.64
N TYR A 14 12.98 -4.24 27.44
CA TYR A 14 12.47 -5.51 26.91
C TYR A 14 11.07 -5.38 26.34
N ILE A 15 10.20 -4.60 26.97
CA ILE A 15 8.85 -4.35 26.45
C ILE A 15 8.92 -3.65 25.10
N ILE A 16 9.75 -2.60 24.99
CA ILE A 16 9.92 -1.86 23.73
C ILE A 16 10.47 -2.77 22.63
N LEU A 17 11.48 -3.58 22.93
CA LEU A 17 12.04 -4.52 21.97
C LEU A 17 11.02 -5.58 21.54
N GLY A 18 10.20 -6.05 22.47
CA GLY A 18 9.13 -7.00 22.18
C GLY A 18 8.07 -6.40 21.26
N VAL A 19 7.66 -5.16 21.51
CA VAL A 19 6.70 -4.45 20.66
C VAL A 19 7.28 -4.27 19.25
N ILE A 20 8.52 -3.83 19.15
CA ILE A 20 9.20 -3.64 17.86
C ILE A 20 9.26 -4.98 17.09
N LEU A 21 9.63 -6.06 17.77
CA LEU A 21 9.72 -7.38 17.17
C LEU A 21 8.35 -7.85 16.65
N VAL A 22 7.29 -7.67 17.44
CA VAL A 22 5.93 -8.00 17.01
C VAL A 22 5.53 -7.19 15.79
N LEU A 23 5.80 -5.90 15.77
CA LEU A 23 5.50 -5.04 14.62
C LEU A 23 6.24 -5.51 13.37
N VAL A 24 7.52 -5.86 13.49
CA VAL A 24 8.32 -6.33 12.36
C VAL A 24 7.78 -7.66 11.82
N ILE A 25 7.44 -8.61 12.70
CA ILE A 25 6.90 -9.91 12.29
C ILE A 25 5.52 -9.77 11.66
N TRP A 26 4.71 -8.85 12.17
CA TRP A 26 3.32 -8.68 11.73
C TRP A 26 3.16 -7.81 10.49
N GLN A 27 4.20 -7.14 10.03
CA GLN A 27 4.13 -6.32 8.82
C GLN A 27 3.46 -7.02 7.64
N PRO A 28 3.82 -8.29 7.31
CA PRO A 28 3.21 -8.96 6.17
C PRO A 28 1.73 -9.26 6.32
N VAL A 29 1.24 -9.36 7.57
CA VAL A 29 -0.18 -9.68 7.86
C VAL A 29 -0.98 -8.44 8.26
N PHE A 30 -0.40 -7.26 8.17
CA PHE A 30 -1.08 -6.01 8.47
C PHE A 30 -2.29 -5.87 7.54
N PRO A 31 -3.46 -5.38 8.04
CA PRO A 31 -4.62 -5.23 7.17
C PRO A 31 -4.34 -4.29 6.00
N SER A 32 -4.40 -4.81 4.79
CA SER A 32 -4.12 -4.03 3.58
C SER A 32 -5.06 -2.85 3.39
N GLY A 33 -6.29 -2.96 3.90
CA GLY A 33 -7.25 -1.87 3.84
C GLY A 33 -6.79 -0.62 4.56
N TRP A 34 -6.06 -0.77 5.66
CA TRP A 34 -5.49 0.38 6.38
C TRP A 34 -4.42 1.07 5.54
N ILE A 35 -3.62 0.27 4.84
CA ILE A 35 -2.58 0.79 3.96
C ILE A 35 -3.21 1.57 2.79
N ILE A 36 -4.24 1.00 2.18
CA ILE A 36 -4.94 1.64 1.05
C ILE A 36 -5.59 2.94 1.48
N ARG A 37 -6.24 2.96 2.65
CA ARG A 37 -6.83 4.18 3.19
C ARG A 37 -5.79 5.25 3.50
N GLY A 38 -4.65 4.84 4.06
CA GLY A 38 -3.53 5.75 4.30
C GLY A 38 -2.97 6.34 3.01
N MET A 39 -2.85 5.52 1.97
CA MET A 39 -2.43 5.99 0.65
C MET A 39 -3.43 7.02 0.09
N ALA A 40 -4.73 6.73 0.20
CA ALA A 40 -5.78 7.63 -0.29
C ALA A 40 -5.76 8.99 0.42
N GLU A 41 -5.55 8.97 1.73
CA GLU A 41 -5.47 10.21 2.52
C GLU A 41 -4.24 11.04 2.14
N GLY A 42 -3.15 10.38 1.75
CA GLY A 42 -1.93 11.06 1.34
C GLY A 42 -1.91 11.55 -0.11
N MET A 43 -2.91 11.16 -0.92
CA MET A 43 -2.98 11.58 -2.31
C MET A 43 -3.68 12.93 -2.47
N ASP A 44 -3.04 13.83 -3.25
CA ASP A 44 -3.67 15.09 -3.61
C ASP A 44 -4.44 14.90 -4.92
N PRO A 45 -5.78 15.02 -4.92
CA PRO A 45 -6.56 14.85 -6.14
C PRO A 45 -6.15 15.79 -7.26
N GLN A 46 -5.71 16.99 -6.92
CA GLN A 46 -5.32 17.99 -7.91
C GLN A 46 -4.00 17.66 -8.61
N SER A 47 -3.16 16.83 -7.98
CA SER A 47 -1.91 16.39 -8.60
C SER A 47 -2.12 15.29 -9.64
N LEU A 48 -3.31 14.70 -9.68
CA LEU A 48 -3.66 13.64 -10.63
C LEU A 48 -4.16 14.25 -11.94
N SER A 49 -3.59 13.82 -13.07
CA SER A 49 -4.00 14.29 -14.39
C SER A 49 -5.20 13.49 -14.89
N LEU A 50 -6.33 13.65 -14.23
CA LEU A 50 -7.54 12.90 -14.53
C LEU A 50 -8.42 13.64 -15.55
N ASP A 51 -8.76 12.98 -16.63
CA ASP A 51 -9.77 13.46 -17.59
C ASP A 51 -11.19 13.12 -17.14
N LYS A 52 -11.32 12.02 -16.39
CA LYS A 52 -12.61 11.51 -15.92
C LYS A 52 -12.42 10.80 -14.59
N PRO A 53 -13.49 10.58 -13.80
CA PRO A 53 -13.38 9.75 -12.61
C PRO A 53 -12.88 8.35 -12.98
N THR A 54 -11.92 7.85 -12.19
CA THR A 54 -11.23 6.59 -12.45
C THR A 54 -11.33 5.69 -11.23
N VAL A 55 -11.57 4.40 -11.44
CA VAL A 55 -11.66 3.42 -10.37
C VAL A 55 -10.55 2.39 -10.51
N LEU A 56 -9.73 2.31 -9.47
CA LEU A 56 -8.65 1.33 -9.35
C LEU A 56 -9.06 0.32 -8.28
N ARG A 57 -9.09 -0.96 -8.63
CA ARG A 57 -9.42 -2.02 -7.69
C ARG A 57 -8.18 -2.79 -7.28
N PHE A 58 -8.03 -3.00 -5.99
CA PHE A 58 -7.05 -3.92 -5.42
C PHE A 58 -7.76 -5.20 -5.00
N GLU A 59 -7.42 -6.32 -5.64
CA GLU A 59 -7.89 -7.64 -5.25
C GLU A 59 -6.76 -8.34 -4.52
N LEU A 60 -6.79 -8.28 -3.20
CA LEU A 60 -5.71 -8.77 -2.35
C LEU A 60 -6.15 -10.07 -1.69
N SER A 61 -5.48 -11.15 -2.05
CA SER A 61 -5.80 -12.49 -1.55
C SER A 61 -5.03 -12.80 -0.27
N GLY A 62 -5.54 -13.77 0.47
CA GLY A 62 -4.89 -14.27 1.67
C GLY A 62 -5.16 -13.43 2.91
N GLN A 63 -4.43 -13.73 3.96
CA GLN A 63 -4.61 -13.10 5.27
C GLN A 63 -4.32 -11.60 5.21
N GLY A 64 -5.22 -10.81 5.77
CA GLY A 64 -5.13 -9.36 5.78
C GLY A 64 -5.59 -8.70 4.47
N GLY A 65 -6.05 -9.48 3.49
CA GLY A 65 -6.48 -8.99 2.19
C GLY A 65 -7.95 -8.58 2.12
N GLY A 66 -8.44 -8.44 0.90
CA GLY A 66 -9.80 -8.06 0.58
C GLY A 66 -9.87 -7.37 -0.77
N ASN A 67 -11.06 -6.92 -1.13
CA ASN A 67 -11.29 -6.16 -2.35
C ASN A 67 -11.53 -4.71 -1.99
N TYR A 68 -10.68 -3.83 -2.47
CA TYR A 68 -10.73 -2.39 -2.18
C TYR A 68 -10.74 -1.61 -3.48
N ASN A 69 -11.62 -0.62 -3.57
CA ASN A 69 -11.70 0.26 -4.71
C ASN A 69 -11.21 1.65 -4.34
N LEU A 70 -10.27 2.16 -5.12
CA LEU A 70 -9.78 3.52 -4.98
C LEU A 70 -10.46 4.36 -6.06
N LEU A 71 -11.35 5.25 -5.61
CA LEU A 71 -12.13 6.11 -6.49
C LEU A 71 -11.41 7.45 -6.62
N LEU A 72 -10.86 7.67 -7.80
CA LEU A 72 -10.07 8.87 -8.10
C LEU A 72 -10.91 9.87 -8.89
N SER A 73 -10.99 11.09 -8.40
CA SER A 73 -11.61 12.18 -9.12
C SER A 73 -10.80 13.46 -8.93
N LYS A 74 -11.11 14.50 -9.70
CA LYS A 74 -10.41 15.78 -9.55
C LYS A 74 -10.64 16.44 -8.20
N GLU A 75 -11.73 16.09 -7.53
CA GLU A 75 -12.14 16.72 -6.29
C GLU A 75 -11.70 15.95 -5.06
N LYS A 76 -11.67 14.60 -5.16
CA LYS A 76 -11.42 13.76 -3.99
C LYS A 76 -10.90 12.38 -4.37
N VAL A 77 -10.29 11.73 -3.40
CA VAL A 77 -9.88 10.32 -3.45
C VAL A 77 -10.63 9.59 -2.36
N GLU A 78 -11.40 8.57 -2.73
CA GLU A 78 -12.19 7.78 -1.78
C GLU A 78 -11.83 6.31 -1.85
N VAL A 79 -12.03 5.59 -0.76
CA VAL A 79 -11.85 4.14 -0.69
C VAL A 79 -13.21 3.51 -0.38
N SER A 80 -13.58 2.48 -1.16
CA SER A 80 -14.73 1.64 -0.86
C SER A 80 -14.32 0.17 -0.86
N GLU A 81 -15.07 -0.67 -0.17
CA GLU A 81 -14.84 -2.09 -0.12
C GLU A 81 -15.85 -2.84 -0.97
N GLY A 82 -15.45 -4.03 -1.44
CA GLY A 82 -16.31 -4.92 -2.19
C GLY A 82 -16.12 -4.81 -3.68
N ARG A 83 -17.04 -5.43 -4.44
CA ARG A 83 -16.98 -5.44 -5.89
C ARG A 83 -17.93 -4.41 -6.48
N THR A 84 -17.39 -3.58 -7.35
CA THR A 84 -18.18 -2.64 -8.15
C THR A 84 -18.17 -3.10 -9.61
N ASN A 85 -19.20 -2.71 -10.36
CA ASN A 85 -19.32 -3.12 -11.77
C ASN A 85 -18.46 -2.29 -12.72
N GLN A 86 -18.02 -1.11 -12.28
CA GLN A 86 -17.24 -0.20 -13.12
C GLN A 86 -15.84 -0.06 -12.50
N VAL A 87 -14.87 -0.68 -13.14
CA VAL A 87 -13.47 -0.63 -12.72
C VAL A 87 -12.61 -0.40 -13.95
N ASP A 88 -11.73 0.58 -13.89
CA ASP A 88 -10.82 0.90 -14.99
C ASP A 88 -9.58 0.01 -14.97
N LEU A 89 -9.02 -0.26 -13.80
CA LEU A 89 -7.85 -1.14 -13.66
C LEU A 89 -7.99 -2.00 -12.41
N ILE A 90 -7.63 -3.28 -12.54
CA ILE A 90 -7.57 -4.22 -11.42
C ILE A 90 -6.12 -4.59 -11.18
N LEU A 91 -5.69 -4.49 -9.93
CA LEU A 91 -4.39 -4.98 -9.46
C LEU A 91 -4.66 -6.14 -8.49
N ALA A 92 -4.22 -7.33 -8.88
CA ALA A 92 -4.44 -8.55 -8.09
C ALA A 92 -3.11 -9.11 -7.63
N MET A 93 -2.97 -9.33 -6.33
CA MET A 93 -1.79 -9.95 -5.73
C MET A 93 -2.13 -10.46 -4.32
N LYS A 94 -1.19 -11.15 -3.69
CA LYS A 94 -1.35 -11.53 -2.29
C LYS A 94 -1.22 -10.30 -1.40
N ALA A 95 -2.02 -10.24 -0.34
CA ALA A 95 -1.98 -9.12 0.60
C ALA A 95 -0.60 -8.96 1.24
N THR A 96 0.07 -10.06 1.57
CA THR A 96 1.42 -10.02 2.14
C THR A 96 2.44 -9.41 1.17
N ASP A 97 2.33 -9.74 -0.11
CA ASP A 97 3.19 -9.16 -1.15
C ASP A 97 2.91 -7.67 -1.36
N PHE A 98 1.63 -7.29 -1.34
CA PHE A 98 1.22 -5.89 -1.41
C PHE A 98 1.77 -5.08 -0.25
N ASN A 99 1.62 -5.57 0.97
CA ASN A 99 2.11 -4.89 2.17
C ASN A 99 3.64 -4.73 2.10
N GLY A 100 4.34 -5.78 1.69
CA GLY A 100 5.79 -5.73 1.50
C GLY A 100 6.22 -4.71 0.46
N LEU A 101 5.50 -4.62 -0.65
CA LEU A 101 5.77 -3.64 -1.71
C LEU A 101 5.60 -2.21 -1.19
N VAL A 102 4.52 -1.94 -0.47
CA VAL A 102 4.26 -0.61 0.09
C VAL A 102 5.35 -0.21 1.08
N PHE A 103 5.78 -1.14 1.95
CA PHE A 103 6.88 -0.86 2.86
C PHE A 103 8.17 -0.54 2.12
N GLN A 104 8.48 -1.25 1.03
CA GLN A 104 9.64 -0.94 0.19
C GLN A 104 9.53 0.45 -0.45
N MET A 105 8.34 0.82 -0.89
CA MET A 105 8.09 2.15 -1.45
C MET A 105 8.33 3.25 -0.41
N VAL A 106 7.83 3.07 0.80
CA VAL A 106 8.00 4.03 1.90
C VAL A 106 9.48 4.17 2.27
N GLN A 107 10.25 3.10 2.19
CA GLN A 107 11.69 3.10 2.47
C GLN A 107 12.54 3.61 1.29
N GLY A 108 11.91 3.92 0.16
CA GLY A 108 12.62 4.34 -1.04
C GLY A 108 13.38 3.22 -1.75
N LYS A 109 13.07 1.96 -1.44
CA LYS A 109 13.74 0.80 -2.02
C LYS A 109 13.05 0.23 -3.25
N ALA A 110 11.77 0.58 -3.46
CA ALA A 110 11.03 0.14 -4.63
C ALA A 110 11.20 1.12 -5.78
N ASP A 111 11.50 0.60 -6.95
CA ASP A 111 11.65 1.36 -8.18
C ASP A 111 10.81 0.73 -9.30
N GLN A 112 10.96 1.24 -10.50
CA GLN A 112 10.25 0.74 -11.67
C GLN A 112 10.57 -0.75 -11.94
N PHE A 113 11.80 -1.17 -11.69
CA PHE A 113 12.21 -2.56 -11.86
C PHE A 113 11.50 -3.50 -10.88
N THR A 114 11.21 -3.02 -9.66
CA THR A 114 10.47 -3.80 -8.67
C THR A 114 9.09 -4.17 -9.21
N PHE A 115 8.37 -3.22 -9.79
CA PHE A 115 7.08 -3.46 -10.42
C PHE A 115 7.19 -4.44 -11.59
N GLN A 116 8.15 -4.23 -12.46
CA GLN A 116 8.36 -5.10 -13.63
C GLN A 116 8.63 -6.54 -13.21
N LYS A 117 9.45 -6.74 -12.18
CA LYS A 117 9.72 -8.08 -11.65
C LYS A 117 8.46 -8.76 -11.13
N LEU A 118 7.61 -8.02 -10.42
CA LEU A 118 6.37 -8.57 -9.88
C LEU A 118 5.41 -9.00 -10.99
N VAL A 119 5.34 -8.24 -12.06
CA VAL A 119 4.49 -8.58 -13.21
C VAL A 119 5.05 -9.78 -13.97
N ILE A 120 6.35 -9.79 -14.26
CA ILE A 120 7.00 -10.87 -14.99
C ILE A 120 6.94 -12.19 -14.21
N SER A 121 7.13 -12.14 -12.90
CA SER A 121 7.05 -13.33 -12.04
C SER A 121 5.63 -13.76 -11.69
N ASN A 122 4.63 -13.05 -12.22
CA ASN A 122 3.21 -13.32 -11.99
C ASN A 122 2.77 -13.16 -10.53
N VAL A 123 3.53 -12.42 -9.73
CA VAL A 123 3.15 -12.04 -8.37
C VAL A 123 2.08 -10.95 -8.40
N LEU A 124 2.26 -9.98 -9.29
CA LEU A 124 1.27 -8.94 -9.55
C LEU A 124 0.59 -9.20 -10.90
N ARG A 125 -0.73 -9.31 -10.87
CA ARG A 125 -1.55 -9.44 -12.08
C ARG A 125 -2.36 -8.16 -12.26
N MET A 126 -2.44 -7.71 -13.50
CA MET A 126 -3.16 -6.49 -13.84
C MET A 126 -4.14 -6.79 -14.97
N ALA A 127 -5.32 -6.16 -14.88
CA ALA A 127 -6.35 -6.27 -15.91
C ALA A 127 -7.07 -4.94 -16.05
N GLY A 128 -7.24 -4.46 -17.28
CA GLY A 128 -7.95 -3.23 -17.58
C GLY A 128 -7.07 -2.20 -18.28
N ASP A 129 -7.34 -0.93 -18.02
CA ASP A 129 -6.65 0.19 -18.67
C ASP A 129 -5.32 0.49 -17.99
N MET A 130 -4.23 0.12 -18.65
CA MET A 130 -2.87 0.33 -18.12
C MET A 130 -2.46 1.80 -18.05
N ASN A 131 -3.14 2.69 -18.77
CA ASN A 131 -2.86 4.12 -18.70
C ASN A 131 -3.14 4.71 -17.30
N VAL A 132 -3.97 4.02 -16.51
CA VAL A 132 -4.22 4.42 -15.11
C VAL A 132 -2.93 4.40 -14.28
N LEU A 133 -2.00 3.51 -14.58
CA LEU A 133 -0.72 3.43 -13.86
C LEU A 133 0.12 4.71 -14.03
N GLU A 134 0.02 5.36 -15.16
CA GLU A 134 0.73 6.61 -15.40
C GLU A 134 0.25 7.73 -14.48
N LEU A 135 -1.04 7.69 -14.13
CA LEU A 135 -1.62 8.66 -13.20
C LEU A 135 -1.07 8.52 -11.78
N LEU A 136 -0.62 7.31 -11.43
CA LEU A 136 -0.11 7.01 -10.10
C LEU A 136 1.39 7.23 -9.96
N ASN A 137 2.06 7.59 -11.04
CA ASN A 137 3.51 7.80 -11.05
C ASN A 137 3.85 9.23 -11.43
N PRO A 138 3.83 10.17 -10.47
CA PRO A 138 4.11 11.58 -10.74
C PRO A 138 5.57 11.86 -11.09
N ALA A 139 6.48 10.89 -10.96
CA ALA A 139 7.90 11.07 -11.21
C ALA A 139 8.23 11.35 -12.69
N ASP A 140 7.35 10.95 -13.61
CA ASP A 140 7.58 11.13 -15.04
C ASP A 140 7.38 12.58 -15.52
N GLU A 141 6.72 13.41 -14.74
CA GLU A 141 6.50 14.81 -15.09
C GLU A 141 7.78 15.64 -15.06
N GLY A 142 8.74 15.25 -14.26
CA GLY A 142 10.03 15.96 -14.17
C GLY A 142 11.02 15.62 -15.27
N SER A 143 10.78 14.59 -16.06
CA SER A 143 11.70 14.14 -17.12
C SER A 143 11.43 14.78 -18.47
N LYS A 144 10.43 15.60 -18.56
CA LYS A 144 10.11 16.38 -19.74
C LYS A 144 10.65 17.81 -19.60
#